data_42c07834ebef14dc955b9a6a5ee2a0fa
#
_entry.id   42c07834ebef14dc955b9a6a5ee2a0fa
#
_cell.length_a   1.000
_cell.length_b   1.000
_cell.length_c   1.000
_cell.angle_alpha   90.00
_cell.angle_beta   90.00
_cell.angle_gamma   90.00
#
_symmetry.space_group_name_H-M   'P 1'
#
loop_
_entity.id
_entity.type
_entity.pdbx_description
1 polymer ?
#
loop_
_entity_poly.entity_id
_entity_poly.type
_entity_poly.pdbx_seq_one_letter_code
_entity_poly.pdbx_strand_id
1 'polypeptide(L)'
;MSTNGAKDIQFFVNEKAGAVSGLLIKPSDARGLLLLAHGAGAGMRHRFMEDLAAKLAQRGIATLRYQFPYMEKRTKRPDSEGVLTDTVSAAVTAAKKQAGDLPLFAGGKSMGGRMTSLAAAKAPLDGVRGLIFFGFPLHAAG
;
A
#
# COMPACT_ATOMS: atom_id res chain seq x y z
N MET A 1 20.75 -0.14 3.28
CA MET A 1 20.93 0.77 2.20
C MET A 1 19.61 1.31 1.71
N SER A 2 19.66 2.52 1.34
CA SER A 2 18.47 3.19 0.86
C SER A 2 17.86 2.42 -0.30
N THR A 3 16.57 2.32 -0.32
CA THR A 3 15.82 1.69 -1.39
C THR A 3 15.50 2.76 -2.43
N ASN A 4 16.53 3.15 -3.20
CA ASN A 4 16.37 4.08 -4.32
C ASN A 4 15.72 5.40 -3.94
N GLY A 5 16.14 5.99 -2.82
CA GLY A 5 15.60 7.26 -2.37
C GLY A 5 14.27 7.17 -1.66
N ALA A 6 13.90 5.98 -1.20
CA ALA A 6 12.66 5.82 -0.45
C ALA A 6 12.75 6.54 0.91
N LYS A 7 11.69 7.23 1.23
CA LYS A 7 11.55 7.92 2.51
C LYS A 7 10.67 7.08 3.43
N ASP A 8 11.16 6.84 4.65
CA ASP A 8 10.38 6.12 5.66
C ASP A 8 9.26 7.01 6.18
N ILE A 9 8.06 6.45 6.25
CA ILE A 9 6.95 7.13 6.91
C ILE A 9 6.27 6.14 7.85
N GLN A 10 5.49 6.66 8.77
CA GLN A 10 4.64 5.85 9.64
C GLN A 10 3.27 6.47 9.70
N PHE A 11 2.25 5.64 9.87
CA PHE A 11 0.90 6.15 10.08
C PHE A 11 0.13 5.24 11.02
N PHE A 12 -0.78 5.84 11.74
CA PHE A 12 -1.61 5.14 12.72
C PHE A 12 -2.81 4.48 12.03
N VAL A 13 -3.09 3.25 12.34
CA VAL A 13 -4.25 2.52 11.81
C VAL A 13 -5.44 2.64 12.75
N ASN A 14 -5.31 2.05 13.92
CA ASN A 14 -6.32 2.12 14.98
C ASN A 14 -5.68 1.65 16.28
N GLU A 15 -6.45 1.68 17.39
CA GLU A 15 -5.92 1.31 18.70
C GLU A 15 -5.42 -0.13 18.74
N LYS A 16 -6.12 -1.03 18.08
CA LYS A 16 -5.77 -2.45 18.09
C LYS A 16 -4.50 -2.72 17.28
N ALA A 17 -4.39 -2.13 16.10
CA ALA A 17 -3.28 -2.39 15.18
C ALA A 17 -2.06 -1.52 15.48
N GLY A 18 -2.26 -0.32 16.00
CA GLY A 18 -1.19 0.63 16.22
C GLY A 18 -0.72 1.28 14.93
N ALA A 19 0.54 1.64 14.88
CA ALA A 19 1.13 2.28 13.70
C ALA A 19 1.84 1.24 12.84
N VAL A 20 1.89 1.53 11.54
CA VAL A 20 2.61 0.70 10.58
C VAL A 20 3.54 1.58 9.75
N SER A 21 4.49 0.93 9.08
CA SER A 21 5.51 1.61 8.29
C SER A 21 5.13 1.67 6.84
N GLY A 22 5.63 2.70 6.17
CA GLY A 22 5.53 2.83 4.73
C GLY A 22 6.83 3.33 4.12
N LEU A 23 6.96 3.16 2.82
CA LEU A 23 8.11 3.63 2.04
C LEU A 23 7.59 4.47 0.88
N LEU A 24 7.95 5.74 0.90
CA LEU A 24 7.54 6.68 -0.14
C LEU A 24 8.69 6.92 -1.11
N ILE A 25 8.43 6.71 -2.40
CA ILE A 25 9.32 7.15 -3.47
C ILE A 25 8.54 8.17 -4.29
N LYS A 26 8.99 9.41 -4.30
CA LYS A 26 8.28 10.47 -5.02
C LYS A 26 9.26 11.24 -5.89
N PRO A 27 9.42 10.80 -7.16
CA PRO A 27 10.31 11.54 -8.06
C PRO A 27 9.80 12.95 -8.31
N SER A 28 10.71 13.87 -8.61
CA SER A 28 10.36 15.28 -8.78
C SER A 28 9.40 15.51 -9.96
N ASP A 29 9.43 14.62 -10.95
CA ASP A 29 8.56 14.69 -12.12
C ASP A 29 7.31 13.84 -11.99
N ALA A 30 6.94 13.45 -10.78
CA ALA A 30 5.81 12.55 -10.56
C ALA A 30 4.52 13.12 -11.12
N ARG A 31 3.76 12.27 -11.82
CA ARG A 31 2.48 12.62 -12.43
C ARG A 31 1.30 11.98 -11.72
N GLY A 32 1.56 11.11 -10.78
CA GLY A 32 0.55 10.44 -9.98
C GLY A 32 1.21 9.67 -8.85
N LEU A 33 0.41 9.24 -7.88
CA LEU A 33 0.90 8.41 -6.78
C LEU A 33 0.05 7.15 -6.68
N LEU A 34 0.73 6.00 -6.60
CA LEU A 34 0.10 4.71 -6.38
C LEU A 34 0.40 4.22 -4.97
N LEU A 35 -0.68 4.05 -4.20
CA LEU A 35 -0.62 3.42 -2.88
C LEU A 35 -0.63 1.90 -3.11
N LEU A 36 0.39 1.20 -2.60
CA LEU A 36 0.68 -0.16 -3.01
C LEU A 36 0.78 -1.11 -1.82
N ALA A 37 -0.19 -2.02 -1.70
CA ALA A 37 -0.25 -3.01 -0.62
C ALA A 37 0.46 -4.30 -1.05
N HIS A 38 1.08 -4.97 -0.07
CA HIS A 38 1.83 -6.20 -0.33
C HIS A 38 0.94 -7.44 -0.29
N GLY A 39 1.48 -8.57 -0.76
CA GLY A 39 0.80 -9.86 -0.71
C GLY A 39 0.93 -10.54 0.64
N ALA A 40 0.29 -11.71 0.78
CA ALA A 40 0.16 -12.37 2.08
C ALA A 40 1.49 -12.84 2.67
N GLY A 41 2.37 -13.34 1.85
CA GLY A 41 3.60 -13.98 2.33
C GLY A 41 4.85 -13.13 2.33
N ALA A 42 4.77 -11.87 1.93
CA ALA A 42 5.95 -11.03 1.77
C ALA A 42 5.57 -9.56 1.87
N GLY A 43 6.35 -8.79 2.63
CA GLY A 43 6.01 -7.43 2.96
C GLY A 43 6.38 -6.40 1.90
N MET A 44 6.34 -5.14 2.30
CA MET A 44 6.55 -4.01 1.39
C MET A 44 7.97 -3.96 0.81
N ARG A 45 8.92 -4.64 1.43
CA ARG A 45 10.32 -4.70 0.96
C ARG A 45 10.63 -5.91 0.10
N HIS A 46 9.63 -6.75 -0.17
CA HIS A 46 9.82 -7.90 -1.04
C HIS A 46 10.32 -7.44 -2.40
N ARG A 47 11.16 -8.25 -3.02
CA ARG A 47 11.82 -7.88 -4.27
C ARG A 47 10.85 -7.42 -5.36
N PHE A 48 9.71 -8.12 -5.50
CA PHE A 48 8.70 -7.70 -6.48
C PHE A 48 8.26 -6.26 -6.22
N MET A 49 7.98 -5.95 -4.96
CA MET A 49 7.49 -4.62 -4.58
C MET A 49 8.56 -3.54 -4.81
N GLU A 50 9.79 -3.85 -4.48
CA GLU A 50 10.88 -2.91 -4.67
C GLU A 50 11.16 -2.66 -6.15
N ASP A 51 11.18 -3.73 -6.95
CA ASP A 51 11.41 -3.60 -8.39
C ASP A 51 10.28 -2.82 -9.05
N LEU A 52 9.04 -3.10 -8.67
CA LEU A 52 7.88 -2.39 -9.22
C LEU A 52 7.95 -0.90 -8.89
N ALA A 53 8.24 -0.57 -7.63
CA ALA A 53 8.32 0.83 -7.21
C ALA A 53 9.45 1.56 -7.95
N ALA A 54 10.59 0.92 -8.12
CA ALA A 54 11.72 1.51 -8.84
C ALA A 54 11.36 1.78 -10.31
N LYS A 55 10.72 0.81 -10.96
CA LYS A 55 10.32 0.96 -12.36
C LYS A 55 9.26 2.04 -12.54
N LEU A 56 8.32 2.11 -11.63
CA LEU A 56 7.30 3.15 -11.68
C LEU A 56 7.92 4.53 -11.48
N ALA A 57 8.88 4.66 -10.56
CA ALA A 57 9.57 5.93 -10.35
C ALA A 57 10.28 6.39 -11.62
N GLN A 58 10.90 5.47 -12.36
CA GLN A 58 11.54 5.79 -13.64
C GLN A 58 10.56 6.34 -14.66
N ARG A 59 9.29 6.05 -14.48
CA ARG A 59 8.24 6.51 -15.40
C ARG A 59 7.40 7.65 -14.83
N GLY A 60 7.89 8.28 -13.78
CA GLY A 60 7.22 9.44 -13.21
C GLY A 60 6.01 9.10 -12.35
N ILE A 61 5.97 7.90 -11.78
CA ILE A 61 4.90 7.50 -10.87
C ILE A 61 5.48 7.35 -9.47
N ALA A 62 4.96 8.13 -8.54
CA ALA A 62 5.31 8.00 -7.13
C ALA A 62 4.62 6.76 -6.55
N THR A 63 5.22 6.14 -5.56
CA THR A 63 4.60 5.02 -4.85
C THR A 63 4.71 5.22 -3.34
N LEU A 64 3.69 4.77 -2.65
CA LEU A 64 3.72 4.59 -1.20
C LEU A 64 3.40 3.13 -0.93
N ARG A 65 4.43 2.37 -0.57
CA ARG A 65 4.27 0.98 -0.14
C ARG A 65 4.08 0.99 1.36
N TYR A 66 3.32 0.04 1.90
CA TYR A 66 3.10 0.00 3.34
C TYR A 66 2.98 -1.43 3.83
N GLN A 67 3.14 -1.60 5.15
CA GLN A 67 3.04 -2.88 5.82
C GLN A 67 1.66 -3.05 6.43
N PHE A 68 1.06 -4.23 6.25
CA PHE A 68 -0.06 -4.61 7.09
C PHE A 68 0.46 -4.91 8.50
N PRO A 69 -0.38 -4.77 9.54
CA PRO A 69 0.11 -4.92 10.93
C PRO A 69 0.80 -6.23 11.23
N TYR A 70 0.30 -7.37 10.71
CA TYR A 70 0.96 -8.64 10.97
C TYR A 70 2.37 -8.69 10.37
N MET A 71 2.57 -8.06 9.23
CA MET A 71 3.89 -8.01 8.60
C MET A 71 4.82 -7.07 9.37
N GLU A 72 4.28 -5.99 9.91
CA GLU A 72 5.02 -5.07 10.77
C GLU A 72 5.54 -5.80 12.00
N LYS A 73 4.71 -6.67 12.57
CA LYS A 73 5.05 -7.45 13.77
C LYS A 73 5.86 -8.70 13.45
N ARG A 74 6.13 -8.95 12.18
CA ARG A 74 6.89 -10.11 11.72
C ARG A 74 6.23 -11.43 12.09
N THR A 75 4.90 -11.47 12.10
CA THR A 75 4.16 -12.70 12.29
C THR A 75 3.76 -13.28 10.94
N LYS A 76 3.51 -14.58 10.89
CA LYS A 76 3.14 -15.24 9.64
C LYS A 76 1.64 -15.26 9.41
N ARG A 77 0.88 -15.13 10.47
CA ARG A 77 -0.58 -15.20 10.39
C ARG A 77 -1.16 -13.83 10.05
N PRO A 78 -1.85 -13.71 8.92
CA PRO A 78 -2.46 -12.44 8.57
C PRO A 78 -3.45 -11.95 9.61
N ASP A 79 -3.62 -10.64 9.68
CA ASP A 79 -4.63 -10.02 10.52
C ASP A 79 -6.02 -10.41 10.03
N SER A 80 -7.02 -10.14 10.85
CA SER A 80 -8.42 -10.29 10.44
C SER A 80 -8.72 -9.35 9.27
N GLU A 81 -9.74 -9.68 8.50
CA GLU A 81 -10.15 -8.86 7.38
C GLU A 81 -10.46 -7.43 7.80
N GLY A 82 -11.11 -7.25 8.96
CA GLY A 82 -11.39 -5.91 9.47
C GLY A 82 -10.15 -5.07 9.71
N VAL A 83 -9.12 -5.67 10.30
CA VAL A 83 -7.85 -4.98 10.53
C VAL A 83 -7.17 -4.65 9.20
N LEU A 84 -7.18 -5.59 8.26
CA LEU A 84 -6.56 -5.37 6.95
C LEU A 84 -7.25 -4.23 6.19
N THR A 85 -8.58 -4.20 6.18
CA THR A 85 -9.31 -3.13 5.48
C THR A 85 -9.18 -1.79 6.20
N ASP A 86 -9.14 -1.77 7.54
CA ASP A 86 -8.85 -0.54 8.28
C ASP A 86 -7.48 0.00 7.93
N THR A 87 -6.51 -0.89 7.75
CA THR A 87 -5.16 -0.48 7.36
C THR A 87 -5.16 0.16 5.98
N VAL A 88 -5.90 -0.39 5.03
CA VAL A 88 -6.03 0.22 3.71
C VAL A 88 -6.57 1.64 3.83
N SER A 89 -7.64 1.82 4.60
CA SER A 89 -8.26 3.14 4.77
C SER A 89 -7.30 4.15 5.40
N ALA A 90 -6.56 3.72 6.42
CA ALA A 90 -5.56 4.58 7.07
C ALA A 90 -4.43 4.92 6.10
N ALA A 91 -4.02 3.95 5.28
CA ALA A 91 -2.98 4.16 4.28
C ALA A 91 -3.43 5.18 3.22
N VAL A 92 -4.70 5.15 2.83
CA VAL A 92 -5.25 6.13 1.88
C VAL A 92 -5.12 7.54 2.46
N THR A 93 -5.47 7.71 3.73
CA THR A 93 -5.34 9.00 4.39
C THR A 93 -3.88 9.48 4.39
N ALA A 94 -2.95 8.59 4.70
CA ALA A 94 -1.52 8.91 4.68
C ALA A 94 -1.06 9.26 3.26
N ALA A 95 -1.52 8.50 2.27
CA ALA A 95 -1.14 8.71 0.87
C ALA A 95 -1.64 10.07 0.35
N LYS A 96 -2.84 10.48 0.74
CA LYS A 96 -3.37 11.78 0.35
C LYS A 96 -2.46 12.92 0.78
N LYS A 97 -1.95 12.84 2.00
CA LYS A 97 -1.02 13.86 2.50
C LYS A 97 0.25 13.91 1.67
N GLN A 98 0.77 12.75 1.28
CA GLN A 98 2.00 12.68 0.51
C GLN A 98 1.79 13.06 -0.95
N ALA A 99 0.61 12.80 -1.50
CA ALA A 99 0.32 13.07 -2.90
C ALA A 99 0.22 14.55 -3.20
N GLY A 100 -0.26 15.36 -2.24
CA GLY A 100 -0.56 16.75 -2.53
C GLY A 100 -1.61 16.83 -3.64
N ASP A 101 -1.25 17.48 -4.75
CA ASP A 101 -2.16 17.64 -5.88
C ASP A 101 -2.09 16.49 -6.89
N LEU A 102 -1.22 15.50 -6.68
CA LEU A 102 -1.10 14.39 -7.61
C LEU A 102 -2.34 13.51 -7.56
N PRO A 103 -2.79 13.00 -8.73
CA PRO A 103 -3.86 12.00 -8.72
C PRO A 103 -3.41 10.77 -7.94
N LEU A 104 -4.31 10.25 -7.11
CA LEU A 104 -4.04 9.14 -6.22
C LEU A 104 -4.77 7.89 -6.71
N PHE A 105 -4.02 6.78 -6.77
CA PHE A 105 -4.54 5.46 -7.10
C PHE A 105 -4.15 4.51 -5.98
N ALA A 106 -4.90 3.43 -5.81
CA ALA A 106 -4.61 2.46 -4.76
C ALA A 106 -4.75 1.05 -5.31
N GLY A 107 -4.00 0.13 -4.72
CA GLY A 107 -4.07 -1.26 -5.13
C GLY A 107 -3.03 -2.08 -4.43
N GLY A 108 -2.61 -3.13 -5.10
CA GLY A 108 -1.60 -3.98 -4.50
C GLY A 108 -1.43 -5.29 -5.21
N LYS A 109 -0.53 -6.09 -4.66
CA LYS A 109 -0.21 -7.41 -5.16
C LYS A 109 -1.04 -8.45 -4.44
N SER A 110 -1.76 -9.26 -5.22
CA SER A 110 -2.49 -10.43 -4.71
C SER A 110 -3.42 -10.03 -3.55
N MET A 111 -3.16 -10.53 -2.35
CA MET A 111 -3.98 -10.21 -1.17
C MET A 111 -4.11 -8.70 -0.95
N GLY A 112 -3.04 -7.95 -1.15
CA GLY A 112 -3.08 -6.50 -0.98
C GLY A 112 -4.08 -5.83 -1.92
N GLY A 113 -4.15 -6.30 -3.15
CA GLY A 113 -5.16 -5.81 -4.10
C GLY A 113 -6.57 -6.19 -3.66
N ARG A 114 -6.75 -7.46 -3.23
CA ARG A 114 -8.04 -7.92 -2.76
C ARG A 114 -8.54 -7.12 -1.56
N MET A 115 -7.65 -6.84 -0.59
CA MET A 115 -8.03 -6.05 0.59
C MET A 115 -8.34 -4.61 0.23
N THR A 116 -7.63 -4.04 -0.73
CA THR A 116 -7.92 -2.71 -1.23
C THR A 116 -9.33 -2.67 -1.85
N SER A 117 -9.65 -3.67 -2.66
CA SER A 117 -10.98 -3.79 -3.27
C SER A 117 -12.08 -3.91 -2.21
N LEU A 118 -11.84 -4.75 -1.19
CA LEU A 118 -12.81 -4.92 -0.11
C LEU A 118 -12.99 -3.62 0.68
N ALA A 119 -11.92 -2.91 0.98
CA ALA A 119 -12.02 -1.63 1.68
C ALA A 119 -12.85 -0.64 0.87
N ALA A 120 -12.59 -0.57 -0.45
CA ALA A 120 -13.35 0.31 -1.34
C ALA A 120 -14.84 -0.05 -1.38
N ALA A 121 -15.14 -1.36 -1.31
CA ALA A 121 -16.53 -1.81 -1.30
C ALA A 121 -17.24 -1.47 0.01
N LYS A 122 -16.53 -1.45 1.13
CA LYS A 122 -17.12 -1.12 2.43
C LYS A 122 -17.45 0.37 2.56
N ALA A 123 -16.57 1.23 2.04
CA ALA A 123 -16.75 2.66 2.11
C ALA A 123 -15.86 3.32 1.06
N PRO A 124 -16.27 4.47 0.52
CA PRO A 124 -15.43 5.17 -0.46
C PRO A 124 -14.04 5.45 0.09
N LEU A 125 -13.03 5.19 -0.74
CA LEU A 125 -11.66 5.57 -0.41
C LEU A 125 -11.45 7.00 -0.93
N ASP A 126 -11.62 7.95 -0.02
CA ASP A 126 -11.65 9.36 -0.37
C ASP A 126 -10.38 9.81 -1.10
N GLY A 127 -10.57 10.40 -2.27
CA GLY A 127 -9.47 10.90 -3.11
C GLY A 127 -8.86 9.87 -4.05
N VAL A 128 -9.20 8.59 -3.90
CA VAL A 128 -8.68 7.54 -4.79
C VAL A 128 -9.48 7.55 -6.09
N ARG A 129 -8.78 7.70 -7.20
CA ARG A 129 -9.41 7.79 -8.52
C ARG A 129 -9.60 6.45 -9.22
N GLY A 130 -8.86 5.44 -8.81
CA GLY A 130 -8.98 4.12 -9.40
C GLY A 130 -8.17 3.10 -8.65
N LEU A 131 -8.45 1.83 -8.91
CA LEU A 131 -7.76 0.71 -8.28
C LEU A 131 -6.91 0.00 -9.31
N ILE A 132 -5.70 -0.43 -8.90
CA ILE A 132 -4.76 -1.10 -9.78
C ILE A 132 -4.28 -2.37 -9.09
N PHE A 133 -4.44 -3.50 -9.78
CA PHE A 133 -4.13 -4.80 -9.20
C PHE A 133 -2.99 -5.49 -9.93
N PHE A 134 -2.15 -6.15 -9.16
CA PHE A 134 -1.05 -6.96 -9.68
C PHE A 134 -1.28 -8.40 -9.22
N GLY A 135 -1.93 -9.20 -10.07
CA GLY A 135 -2.30 -10.56 -9.71
C GLY A 135 -3.43 -10.58 -8.69
N PHE A 136 -4.68 -10.49 -9.14
CA PHE A 136 -5.84 -10.43 -8.23
C PHE A 136 -6.41 -11.84 -8.04
N PRO A 137 -6.41 -12.38 -6.80
CA PRO A 137 -6.98 -13.70 -6.55
C PRO A 137 -8.51 -13.62 -6.52
N LEU A 138 -9.17 -14.55 -7.23
CA LEU A 138 -10.63 -14.62 -7.25
C LEU A 138 -11.19 -15.37 -6.06
N HIS A 139 -10.35 -16.11 -5.35
CA HIS A 139 -10.74 -16.84 -4.14
C HIS A 139 -9.58 -16.85 -3.16
N ALA A 140 -9.86 -17.19 -1.91
CA ALA A 140 -8.81 -17.27 -0.90
C ALA A 140 -7.81 -18.36 -1.27
N ALA A 141 -6.56 -18.16 -0.86
CA ALA A 141 -5.52 -19.17 -1.00
C ALA A 141 -5.91 -20.38 -0.15
N GLY A 142 -5.73 -21.57 -0.69
CA GLY A 142 -6.11 -22.75 0.07
C GLY A 142 -5.78 -24.00 -0.64
#